data_ba12cb21900b90a3835030740e19410f
#
_entry.id   ba12cb21900b90a3835030740e19410f
#
_cell.length_a   1.000
_cell.length_b   1.000
_cell.length_c   1.000
_cell.angle_alpha   90.00
_cell.angle_beta   90.00
_cell.angle_gamma   90.00
#
_symmetry.space_group_name_H-M   'P 1'
#
loop_
_entity.id
_entity.type
_entity.pdbx_description
1 polymer ?
#
loop_
_entity_poly.entity_id
_entity_poly.type
_entity_poly.pdbx_seq_one_letter_code
_entity_poly.pdbx_strand_id
1 'polypeptide(L)'
;MNDPAPEIAAGRPSAGQALAQTLDEAGDRRPKSRNVRALGHLIPFAAGHRLDAAAAAVFLATAAAASLGLTGAARLVVDHLTGPGAHATAQTIAPWFWLLGAVALALALSSALRYFFVTKLGERIVADLRKATYAHILSLDPAFFLMTRTGEVLSRLTTDIQIVENLLTTSISVALRNALMLVGGLAYMVVVSPRLTGLVLITFPVVIAPLFLFGRQVRKLTTSTQDQFAAAIGHAGETLDALEIVQAFGREASGAARFGQAVENAFRTSLRRMTARALMTGAAIALVFGGVVWIFWLGVTAALAGEMTWGTLIQFVFLAVMSAGSVGALGETWGDVQKAAGAMERVAEILSAKPGIAAPAYPIALPSPPRGEVALENVTFAYPGRPDMPAVRGLSLSVKPGERVALVGPSGAGKSTVFRLLLRFYDPQAGRVLVDGVDVREADPVEVRARMALVAQESPLFSGSALDNVRFGREDASLQAVEAAVRAAQAEGFLAALPEGIDTQIGERARSLSGGQRQRLAIARALVRHAPILLLDEATSALDAENERLVQRALDEAMVGHTTLVIAHRLATVLKADRIVVMDEGRVVEEGTHHELVARNGLYARLASLQFGEAA
;
A
#
# COMPACT_ATOMS: atom_id res chain seq x y z
N MET A 1 -38.92 -53.56 11.68
CA MET A 1 -37.50 -53.63 11.29
C MET A 1 -37.25 -52.43 10.38
N ASN A 2 -36.84 -51.31 10.98
CA ASN A 2 -36.47 -50.09 10.28
C ASN A 2 -34.95 -50.02 10.26
N ASP A 3 -34.37 -50.15 9.11
CA ASP A 3 -32.96 -49.85 8.89
C ASP A 3 -32.74 -48.33 8.91
N PRO A 4 -31.74 -47.82 9.62
CA PRO A 4 -31.39 -46.40 9.62
C PRO A 4 -30.65 -46.09 8.30
N ALA A 5 -31.04 -44.96 7.66
CA ALA A 5 -30.39 -44.42 6.49
C ALA A 5 -28.91 -44.07 6.78
N PRO A 6 -27.97 -44.20 5.83
CA PRO A 6 -26.55 -43.92 6.05
C PRO A 6 -26.34 -42.40 6.26
N GLU A 7 -25.68 -42.06 7.36
CA GLU A 7 -25.13 -40.70 7.58
C GLU A 7 -24.25 -40.28 6.43
N ILE A 8 -24.66 -39.21 5.77
CA ILE A 8 -23.85 -38.54 4.74
C ILE A 8 -22.63 -37.93 5.47
N ALA A 9 -21.49 -38.57 5.33
CA ALA A 9 -20.21 -38.06 5.80
C ALA A 9 -20.00 -36.63 5.26
N ALA A 10 -19.89 -35.66 6.17
CA ALA A 10 -19.57 -34.28 5.86
C ALA A 10 -18.32 -34.22 4.99
N GLY A 11 -18.48 -33.87 3.71
CA GLY A 11 -17.41 -33.84 2.75
C GLY A 11 -16.30 -32.88 3.17
N ARG A 12 -15.05 -33.30 3.00
CA ARG A 12 -13.90 -32.42 3.20
C ARG A 12 -14.11 -31.14 2.39
N PRO A 13 -13.87 -29.95 3.00
CA PRO A 13 -14.04 -28.69 2.27
C PRO A 13 -13.18 -28.70 1.00
N SER A 14 -13.73 -28.16 -0.09
CA SER A 14 -12.96 -28.04 -1.33
C SER A 14 -11.69 -27.19 -1.09
N ALA A 15 -10.64 -27.41 -1.88
CA ALA A 15 -9.39 -26.67 -1.73
C ALA A 15 -9.58 -25.14 -1.71
N GLY A 16 -10.59 -24.63 -2.44
CA GLY A 16 -10.98 -23.22 -2.40
C GLY A 16 -11.66 -22.81 -1.10
N GLN A 17 -12.50 -23.66 -0.50
CA GLN A 17 -13.14 -23.40 0.80
C GLN A 17 -12.13 -23.48 1.96
N ALA A 18 -11.18 -24.42 1.91
CA ALA A 18 -10.10 -24.51 2.87
C ALA A 18 -9.16 -23.29 2.79
N LEU A 19 -8.88 -22.80 1.58
CA LEU A 19 -8.09 -21.58 1.38
C LEU A 19 -8.86 -20.35 1.87
N ALA A 20 -10.15 -20.23 1.59
CA ALA A 20 -10.99 -19.14 2.08
C ALA A 20 -11.07 -19.14 3.61
N GLN A 21 -11.25 -20.30 4.24
CA GLN A 21 -11.25 -20.43 5.71
C GLN A 21 -9.91 -20.07 6.33
N THR A 22 -8.77 -20.50 5.74
CA THR A 22 -7.44 -20.09 6.23
C THR A 22 -7.17 -18.60 6.04
N LEU A 23 -7.71 -17.97 5.01
CA LEU A 23 -7.59 -16.52 4.79
C LEU A 23 -8.48 -15.72 5.76
N ASP A 24 -9.70 -16.18 6.04
CA ASP A 24 -10.58 -15.58 7.04
C ASP A 24 -10.02 -15.75 8.46
N GLU A 25 -9.50 -16.93 8.81
CA GLU A 25 -8.84 -17.16 10.08
C GLU A 25 -7.54 -16.35 10.24
N ALA A 26 -6.78 -16.14 9.19
CA ALA A 26 -5.61 -15.26 9.20
C ALA A 26 -6.01 -13.78 9.33
N GLY A 27 -7.16 -13.39 8.81
CA GLY A 27 -7.76 -12.07 8.99
C GLY A 27 -8.24 -11.81 10.43
N ASP A 28 -8.90 -12.79 11.05
CA ASP A 28 -9.40 -12.71 12.41
C ASP A 28 -8.30 -12.83 13.49
N ARG A 29 -7.22 -13.56 13.20
CA ARG A 29 -6.06 -13.71 14.11
C ARG A 29 -5.18 -12.46 14.18
N ARG A 30 -5.39 -11.45 13.33
CA ARG A 30 -4.65 -10.18 13.43
C ARG A 30 -5.13 -9.43 14.67
N PRO A 31 -4.36 -9.36 15.77
CA PRO A 31 -4.74 -8.58 16.92
C PRO A 31 -4.96 -7.14 16.45
N LYS A 32 -6.10 -6.54 16.81
CA LYS A 32 -6.31 -5.09 16.66
C LYS A 32 -5.22 -4.43 17.48
N SER A 33 -4.06 -4.20 16.86
CA SER A 33 -2.90 -3.65 17.57
C SER A 33 -3.27 -2.28 18.12
N ARG A 34 -3.15 -2.14 19.44
CA ARG A 34 -3.21 -0.87 20.16
C ARG A 34 -1.80 -0.35 20.45
N ASN A 35 -0.80 -0.84 19.72
CA ASN A 35 0.58 -0.57 20.01
C ASN A 35 1.02 0.79 19.45
N VAL A 36 0.86 1.83 20.25
CA VAL A 36 1.30 3.19 19.92
C VAL A 36 2.81 3.25 19.61
N ARG A 37 3.59 2.23 20.05
CA ARG A 37 5.03 2.16 19.76
C ARG A 37 5.34 2.08 18.27
N ALA A 38 4.41 1.61 17.45
CA ALA A 38 4.58 1.58 15.99
C ALA A 38 4.84 2.99 15.41
N LEU A 39 4.28 4.04 16.02
CA LEU A 39 4.56 5.42 15.63
C LEU A 39 6.03 5.83 15.84
N GLY A 40 6.78 5.08 16.63
CA GLY A 40 8.22 5.29 16.80
C GLY A 40 9.02 5.16 15.50
N HIS A 41 8.51 4.41 14.51
CA HIS A 41 9.13 4.31 13.18
C HIS A 41 9.09 5.63 12.40
N LEU A 42 8.32 6.64 12.84
CA LEU A 42 8.31 7.98 12.25
C LEU A 42 9.47 8.86 12.76
N ILE A 43 10.09 8.52 13.90
CA ILE A 43 11.14 9.32 14.51
C ILE A 43 12.34 9.57 13.58
N PRO A 44 12.86 8.56 12.84
CA PRO A 44 13.96 8.78 11.91
C PRO A 44 13.64 9.82 10.83
N PHE A 45 12.39 9.80 10.30
CA PHE A 45 11.94 10.75 9.31
C PHE A 45 11.75 12.16 9.88
N ALA A 46 11.28 12.27 11.12
CA ALA A 46 11.14 13.56 11.81
C ALA A 46 12.51 14.18 12.19
N ALA A 47 13.50 13.36 12.51
CA ALA A 47 14.82 13.80 12.95
C ALA A 47 15.59 14.61 11.87
N GLY A 48 15.27 14.41 10.59
CA GLY A 48 15.83 15.20 9.48
C GLY A 48 15.33 16.65 9.42
N HIS A 49 14.20 16.98 10.09
CA HIS A 49 13.49 18.27 9.93
C HIS A 49 13.40 19.06 11.26
N ARG A 50 14.50 19.10 12.03
CA ARG A 50 14.54 19.67 13.40
C ARG A 50 14.17 21.15 13.46
N LEU A 51 14.50 21.95 12.45
CA LEU A 51 14.17 23.38 12.41
C LEU A 51 12.68 23.63 12.28
N ASP A 52 12.01 22.90 11.38
CA ASP A 52 10.55 22.99 11.21
C ASP A 52 9.83 22.49 12.47
N ALA A 53 10.33 21.43 13.13
CA ALA A 53 9.82 20.92 14.39
C ALA A 53 9.97 21.94 15.53
N ALA A 54 11.12 22.60 15.64
CA ALA A 54 11.36 23.65 16.63
C ALA A 54 10.43 24.86 16.40
N ALA A 55 10.29 25.32 15.15
CA ALA A 55 9.37 26.40 14.80
C ALA A 55 7.91 26.04 15.14
N ALA A 56 7.48 24.82 14.79
CA ALA A 56 6.16 24.32 15.12
C ALA A 56 5.90 24.32 16.64
N ALA A 57 6.88 23.88 17.44
CA ALA A 57 6.80 23.86 18.90
C ALA A 57 6.72 25.27 19.50
N VAL A 58 7.52 26.22 18.99
CA VAL A 58 7.51 27.62 19.45
C VAL A 58 6.14 28.26 19.18
N PHE A 59 5.62 28.14 17.92
CA PHE A 59 4.33 28.73 17.58
C PHE A 59 3.15 28.00 18.24
N LEU A 60 3.30 26.73 18.59
CA LEU A 60 2.33 25.99 19.39
C LEU A 60 2.27 26.55 20.82
N ALA A 61 3.42 26.75 21.45
CA ALA A 61 3.51 27.29 22.80
C ALA A 61 3.01 28.75 22.88
N THR A 62 3.40 29.58 21.91
CA THR A 62 2.96 31.00 21.84
C THR A 62 1.47 31.12 21.57
N ALA A 63 0.89 30.26 20.72
CA ALA A 63 -0.55 30.23 20.48
C ALA A 63 -1.34 29.80 21.74
N ALA A 64 -0.85 28.80 22.48
CA ALA A 64 -1.44 28.38 23.74
C ALA A 64 -1.34 29.48 24.81
N ALA A 65 -0.20 30.12 24.96
CA ALA A 65 0.01 31.22 25.88
C ALA A 65 -0.88 32.45 25.53
N ALA A 66 -0.97 32.79 24.26
CA ALA A 66 -1.86 33.87 23.80
C ALA A 66 -3.35 33.55 24.04
N SER A 67 -3.77 32.29 23.87
CA SER A 67 -5.14 31.84 24.16
C SER A 67 -5.47 32.00 25.67
N LEU A 68 -4.58 31.61 26.55
CA LEU A 68 -4.73 31.80 27.99
C LEU A 68 -4.64 33.28 28.37
N GLY A 69 -3.70 34.02 27.77
CA GLY A 69 -3.53 35.46 27.96
C GLY A 69 -4.74 36.29 27.58
N LEU A 70 -5.49 35.84 26.55
CA LEU A 70 -6.73 36.48 26.14
C LEU A 70 -7.77 36.51 27.25
N THR A 71 -7.86 35.46 28.06
CA THR A 71 -8.77 35.40 29.23
C THR A 71 -8.34 36.37 30.31
N GLY A 72 -7.03 36.53 30.53
CA GLY A 72 -6.48 37.51 31.46
C GLY A 72 -6.67 38.97 31.01
N ALA A 73 -6.50 39.24 29.69
CA ALA A 73 -6.76 40.54 29.13
C ALA A 73 -8.27 40.92 29.25
N ALA A 74 -9.15 39.95 28.98
CA ALA A 74 -10.59 40.15 29.16
C ALA A 74 -10.97 40.45 30.63
N ARG A 75 -10.34 39.77 31.58
CA ARG A 75 -10.47 40.06 33.02
C ARG A 75 -10.15 41.52 33.32
N LEU A 76 -8.98 42.02 32.85
CA LEU A 76 -8.55 43.39 33.11
C LEU A 76 -9.55 44.44 32.58
N VAL A 77 -10.13 44.22 31.41
CA VAL A 77 -11.20 45.06 30.86
C VAL A 77 -12.39 45.10 31.80
N VAL A 78 -12.87 43.93 32.26
CA VAL A 78 -14.05 43.84 33.13
C VAL A 78 -13.78 44.45 34.51
N ASP A 79 -12.63 44.19 35.13
CA ASP A 79 -12.29 44.74 36.44
C ASP A 79 -12.20 46.27 36.41
N HIS A 80 -11.76 46.90 35.31
CA HIS A 80 -11.75 48.36 35.15
C HIS A 80 -13.16 48.93 34.86
N LEU A 81 -14.07 48.11 34.36
CA LEU A 81 -15.48 48.51 34.16
C LEU A 81 -16.31 48.44 35.43
N THR A 82 -16.01 47.46 36.31
CA THR A 82 -16.91 47.10 37.45
C THR A 82 -16.25 47.32 38.82
N GLY A 83 -15.02 47.81 38.86
CA GLY A 83 -14.26 48.00 40.13
C GLY A 83 -14.83 49.12 41.00
N PRO A 84 -14.57 49.10 42.33
CA PRO A 84 -15.02 50.15 43.25
C PRO A 84 -14.43 51.51 42.83
N GLY A 85 -15.31 52.47 42.56
CA GLY A 85 -14.90 53.83 42.13
C GLY A 85 -14.60 53.93 40.61
N ALA A 86 -15.03 53.00 39.80
CA ALA A 86 -14.82 53.05 38.38
C ALA A 86 -15.61 54.18 37.71
N HIS A 87 -14.95 55.31 37.46
CA HIS A 87 -15.41 56.32 36.47
C HIS A 87 -14.94 55.88 35.11
N ALA A 88 -15.63 54.86 34.53
CA ALA A 88 -15.30 54.30 33.25
C ALA A 88 -15.57 55.30 32.12
N THR A 89 -14.51 55.95 31.64
CA THR A 89 -14.57 56.77 30.43
C THR A 89 -13.92 56.00 29.25
N ALA A 90 -14.31 56.36 28.02
CA ALA A 90 -13.72 55.72 26.84
C ALA A 90 -12.14 55.82 26.86
N GLN A 91 -11.61 56.88 27.40
CA GLN A 91 -10.17 57.09 27.48
C GLN A 91 -9.45 56.18 28.51
N THR A 92 -10.10 55.87 29.64
CA THR A 92 -9.55 55.01 30.67
C THR A 92 -9.60 53.53 30.32
N ILE A 93 -10.55 53.14 29.45
CA ILE A 93 -10.75 51.75 29.01
C ILE A 93 -9.97 51.45 27.74
N ALA A 94 -9.73 52.42 26.87
CA ALA A 94 -9.06 52.22 25.57
C ALA A 94 -7.73 51.42 25.66
N PRO A 95 -6.78 51.63 26.62
CA PRO A 95 -5.57 50.87 26.69
C PRO A 95 -5.79 49.34 26.86
N TRP A 96 -6.80 48.98 27.63
CA TRP A 96 -7.14 47.55 27.88
C TRP A 96 -7.74 46.89 26.68
N PHE A 97 -8.55 47.63 25.88
CA PHE A 97 -9.05 47.14 24.58
C PHE A 97 -7.91 47.02 23.56
N TRP A 98 -6.93 47.94 23.55
CA TRP A 98 -5.73 47.78 22.72
C TRP A 98 -4.89 46.57 23.13
N LEU A 99 -4.72 46.32 24.44
CA LEU A 99 -4.07 45.10 24.93
C LEU A 99 -4.81 43.85 24.49
N LEU A 100 -6.14 43.81 24.66
CA LEU A 100 -6.97 42.67 24.21
C LEU A 100 -6.83 42.45 22.71
N GLY A 101 -6.85 43.51 21.90
CA GLY A 101 -6.62 43.47 20.45
C GLY A 101 -5.23 42.95 20.08
N ALA A 102 -4.19 43.42 20.78
CA ALA A 102 -2.82 42.96 20.56
C ALA A 102 -2.66 41.47 20.87
N VAL A 103 -3.24 40.99 21.97
CA VAL A 103 -3.24 39.56 22.34
C VAL A 103 -4.02 38.73 21.33
N ALA A 104 -5.15 39.24 20.86
CA ALA A 104 -5.94 38.56 19.81
C ALA A 104 -5.18 38.47 18.49
N LEU A 105 -4.47 39.54 18.09
CA LEU A 105 -3.60 39.52 16.90
C LEU A 105 -2.43 38.56 17.06
N ALA A 106 -1.79 38.55 18.22
CA ALA A 106 -0.72 37.60 18.53
C ALA A 106 -1.22 36.15 18.47
N LEU A 107 -2.42 35.87 18.98
CA LEU A 107 -3.09 34.58 18.88
C LEU A 107 -3.36 34.17 17.42
N ALA A 108 -3.88 35.09 16.62
CA ALA A 108 -4.16 34.83 15.21
C ALA A 108 -2.89 34.51 14.42
N LEU A 109 -1.84 35.33 14.59
CA LEU A 109 -0.55 35.15 13.92
C LEU A 109 0.13 33.84 14.36
N SER A 110 0.21 33.61 15.68
CA SER A 110 0.80 32.37 16.22
C SER A 110 0.05 31.12 15.77
N SER A 111 -1.29 31.20 15.68
CA SER A 111 -2.11 30.07 15.20
C SER A 111 -1.89 29.80 13.72
N ALA A 112 -1.79 30.84 12.89
CA ALA A 112 -1.49 30.71 11.46
C ALA A 112 -0.10 30.08 11.21
N LEU A 113 0.92 30.60 11.89
CA LEU A 113 2.29 30.11 11.78
C LEU A 113 2.43 28.68 12.32
N ARG A 114 1.78 28.39 13.45
CA ARG A 114 1.69 27.01 13.97
C ARG A 114 1.10 26.05 12.93
N TYR A 115 -0.04 26.42 12.33
CA TYR A 115 -0.67 25.59 11.30
C TYR A 115 0.28 25.35 10.13
N PHE A 116 0.92 26.41 9.63
CA PHE A 116 1.86 26.31 8.51
C PHE A 116 3.04 25.36 8.82
N PHE A 117 3.73 25.57 9.95
CA PHE A 117 4.93 24.77 10.28
C PHE A 117 4.58 23.33 10.65
N VAL A 118 3.46 23.09 11.35
CA VAL A 118 3.03 21.71 11.67
C VAL A 118 2.64 20.96 10.41
N THR A 119 1.83 21.58 9.54
CA THR A 119 1.40 20.94 8.29
C THR A 119 2.60 20.70 7.38
N LYS A 120 3.48 21.69 7.19
CA LYS A 120 4.71 21.55 6.41
C LYS A 120 5.57 20.38 6.91
N LEU A 121 5.78 20.29 8.23
CA LEU A 121 6.53 19.20 8.84
C LEU A 121 5.87 17.83 8.58
N GLY A 122 4.55 17.74 8.80
CA GLY A 122 3.79 16.52 8.59
C GLY A 122 3.87 16.03 7.14
N GLU A 123 3.61 16.91 6.18
CA GLU A 123 3.69 16.63 4.74
C GLU A 123 5.08 16.16 4.33
N ARG A 124 6.13 16.78 4.89
CA ARG A 124 7.51 16.41 4.58
C ARG A 124 7.87 15.01 5.09
N ILE A 125 7.50 14.71 6.34
CA ILE A 125 7.70 13.37 6.93
C ILE A 125 6.97 12.30 6.10
N VAL A 126 5.74 12.58 5.68
CA VAL A 126 4.94 11.66 4.87
C VAL A 126 5.53 11.46 3.48
N ALA A 127 6.01 12.53 2.84
CA ALA A 127 6.67 12.42 1.54
C ALA A 127 7.93 11.53 1.62
N ASP A 128 8.72 11.68 2.67
CA ASP A 128 9.93 10.86 2.88
C ASP A 128 9.56 9.40 3.23
N LEU A 129 8.50 9.19 4.03
CA LEU A 129 7.95 7.86 4.32
C LEU A 129 7.46 7.15 3.04
N ARG A 130 6.69 7.86 2.18
CA ARG A 130 6.20 7.31 0.90
C ARG A 130 7.36 6.89 -0.01
N LYS A 131 8.38 7.74 -0.15
CA LYS A 131 9.58 7.44 -0.94
C LYS A 131 10.31 6.21 -0.42
N ALA A 132 10.58 6.17 0.90
CA ALA A 132 11.27 5.07 1.53
C ALA A 132 10.49 3.76 1.40
N THR A 133 9.17 3.79 1.63
CA THR A 133 8.31 2.61 1.53
C THR A 133 8.27 2.10 0.08
N TYR A 134 8.12 2.97 -0.91
CA TYR A 134 8.10 2.57 -2.32
C TYR A 134 9.44 2.01 -2.78
N ALA A 135 10.55 2.67 -2.43
CA ALA A 135 11.89 2.17 -2.75
C ALA A 135 12.14 0.79 -2.13
N HIS A 136 11.69 0.58 -0.89
CA HIS A 136 11.80 -0.70 -0.22
C HIS A 136 10.95 -1.79 -0.88
N ILE A 137 9.69 -1.47 -1.25
CA ILE A 137 8.81 -2.40 -1.99
C ILE A 137 9.48 -2.89 -3.29
N LEU A 138 10.15 -2.00 -4.03
CA LEU A 138 10.87 -2.37 -5.26
C LEU A 138 12.10 -3.25 -5.01
N SER A 139 12.65 -3.26 -3.79
CA SER A 139 13.77 -4.13 -3.41
C SER A 139 13.34 -5.53 -2.99
N LEU A 140 12.05 -5.76 -2.74
CA LEU A 140 11.52 -7.07 -2.35
C LEU A 140 11.46 -8.01 -3.55
N ASP A 141 11.62 -9.29 -3.28
CA ASP A 141 11.57 -10.34 -4.31
C ASP A 141 10.14 -10.73 -4.71
N PRO A 142 9.95 -11.42 -5.85
CA PRO A 142 8.65 -11.88 -6.29
C PRO A 142 7.95 -12.84 -5.32
N ALA A 143 8.68 -13.53 -4.42
CA ALA A 143 8.09 -14.42 -3.43
C ALA A 143 7.20 -13.65 -2.45
N PHE A 144 7.57 -12.43 -2.07
CA PHE A 144 6.75 -11.54 -1.26
C PHE A 144 5.38 -11.28 -1.91
N PHE A 145 5.35 -11.03 -3.22
CA PHE A 145 4.12 -10.74 -3.97
C PHE A 145 3.27 -11.99 -4.27
N LEU A 146 3.83 -13.19 -4.15
CA LEU A 146 3.02 -14.42 -4.16
C LEU A 146 2.21 -14.61 -2.88
N MET A 147 2.75 -14.14 -1.74
CA MET A 147 2.11 -14.26 -0.43
C MET A 147 1.25 -13.06 -0.08
N THR A 148 1.51 -11.89 -0.69
CA THR A 148 0.83 -10.63 -0.40
C THR A 148 0.18 -10.08 -1.67
N ARG A 149 -1.11 -9.77 -1.60
CA ARG A 149 -1.83 -9.23 -2.76
C ARG A 149 -1.34 -7.83 -3.12
N THR A 150 -1.12 -7.55 -4.39
CA THR A 150 -0.69 -6.22 -4.88
C THR A 150 -1.64 -5.10 -4.42
N GLY A 151 -2.96 -5.34 -4.39
CA GLY A 151 -3.94 -4.39 -3.88
C GLY A 151 -3.76 -4.06 -2.39
N GLU A 152 -3.30 -5.02 -1.57
CA GLU A 152 -2.97 -4.78 -0.17
C GLU A 152 -1.75 -3.86 -0.03
N VAL A 153 -0.70 -4.13 -0.81
CA VAL A 153 0.51 -3.28 -0.84
C VAL A 153 0.17 -1.85 -1.26
N LEU A 154 -0.65 -1.68 -2.31
CA LEU A 154 -1.13 -0.36 -2.76
C LEU A 154 -1.97 0.35 -1.69
N SER A 155 -2.85 -0.38 -1.00
CA SER A 155 -3.64 0.19 0.11
C SER A 155 -2.76 0.67 1.26
N ARG A 156 -1.68 -0.04 1.58
CA ARG A 156 -0.71 0.38 2.60
C ARG A 156 0.05 1.64 2.18
N LEU A 157 0.42 1.76 0.89
CA LEU A 157 1.13 2.93 0.34
C LEU A 157 0.22 4.17 0.21
N THR A 158 -1.08 3.98 0.05
CA THR A 158 -2.06 5.06 -0.12
C THR A 158 -2.85 5.32 1.17
N THR A 159 -3.79 4.46 1.50
CA THR A 159 -4.75 4.65 2.60
C THR A 159 -4.09 4.67 3.97
N ASP A 160 -3.16 3.74 4.25
CA ASP A 160 -2.52 3.67 5.56
C ASP A 160 -1.60 4.87 5.78
N ILE A 161 -0.82 5.27 4.77
CA ILE A 161 0.02 6.47 4.87
C ILE A 161 -0.85 7.73 4.99
N GLN A 162 -2.02 7.80 4.32
CA GLN A 162 -2.95 8.91 4.48
C GLN A 162 -3.50 9.05 5.91
N ILE A 163 -3.75 7.93 6.60
CA ILE A 163 -4.15 7.93 8.02
C ILE A 163 -3.02 8.49 8.89
N VAL A 164 -1.77 8.12 8.61
CA VAL A 164 -0.59 8.67 9.30
C VAL A 164 -0.42 10.17 9.00
N GLU A 165 -0.64 10.60 7.76
CA GLU A 165 -0.60 12.00 7.34
C GLU A 165 -1.61 12.85 8.14
N ASN A 166 -2.86 12.41 8.24
CA ASN A 166 -3.88 13.10 9.03
C ASN A 166 -3.49 13.23 10.51
N LEU A 167 -2.84 12.19 11.07
CA LEU A 167 -2.30 12.27 12.43
C LEU A 167 -1.23 13.38 12.55
N LEU A 168 -0.26 13.39 11.65
CA LEU A 168 0.89 14.31 11.72
C LEU A 168 0.51 15.75 11.43
N THR A 169 -0.34 15.99 10.42
CA THR A 169 -0.70 17.35 9.98
C THR A 169 -1.77 17.99 10.87
N THR A 170 -2.68 17.20 11.42
CA THR A 170 -3.86 17.73 12.14
C THR A 170 -3.90 17.26 13.59
N SER A 171 -4.01 15.95 13.83
CA SER A 171 -4.37 15.42 15.15
C SER A 171 -3.31 15.66 16.21
N ILE A 172 -2.01 15.52 15.90
CA ILE A 172 -0.91 15.82 16.84
C ILE A 172 -0.93 17.27 17.27
N SER A 173 -1.12 18.22 16.33
CA SER A 173 -1.18 19.63 16.65
C SER A 173 -2.35 19.98 17.55
N VAL A 174 -3.51 19.38 17.27
CA VAL A 174 -4.71 19.55 18.11
C VAL A 174 -4.49 18.95 19.49
N ALA A 175 -3.90 17.75 19.58
CA ALA A 175 -3.59 17.11 20.86
C ALA A 175 -2.63 17.92 21.72
N LEU A 176 -1.49 18.35 21.16
CA LEU A 176 -0.49 19.12 21.89
C LEU A 176 -1.04 20.47 22.36
N ARG A 177 -1.78 21.18 21.49
CA ARG A 177 -2.43 22.44 21.88
C ARG A 177 -3.41 22.21 23.02
N ASN A 178 -4.31 21.23 22.91
CA ASN A 178 -5.31 20.98 23.92
C ASN A 178 -4.69 20.44 25.23
N ALA A 179 -3.59 19.70 25.17
CA ALA A 179 -2.83 19.31 26.35
C ALA A 179 -2.23 20.53 27.07
N LEU A 180 -1.60 21.45 26.33
CA LEU A 180 -1.07 22.72 26.88
C LEU A 180 -2.20 23.60 27.44
N MET A 181 -3.34 23.68 26.75
CA MET A 181 -4.51 24.43 27.18
C MET A 181 -5.13 23.83 28.44
N LEU A 182 -5.21 22.50 28.56
CA LEU A 182 -5.72 21.81 29.74
C LEU A 182 -4.80 22.04 30.94
N VAL A 183 -3.50 21.75 30.78
CA VAL A 183 -2.52 21.91 31.88
C VAL A 183 -2.37 23.37 32.28
N GLY A 184 -2.17 24.28 31.31
CA GLY A 184 -2.05 25.71 31.54
C GLY A 184 -3.32 26.34 32.08
N GLY A 185 -4.48 25.92 31.56
CA GLY A 185 -5.80 26.37 32.01
C GLY A 185 -6.07 25.94 33.47
N LEU A 186 -5.83 24.67 33.82
CA LEU A 186 -5.97 24.20 35.21
C LEU A 186 -4.99 24.89 36.15
N ALA A 187 -3.72 25.03 35.77
CA ALA A 187 -2.74 25.76 36.57
C ALA A 187 -3.17 27.21 36.79
N TYR A 188 -3.65 27.89 35.77
CA TYR A 188 -4.16 29.26 35.87
C TYR A 188 -5.43 29.35 36.74
N MET A 189 -6.36 28.39 36.60
CA MET A 189 -7.57 28.31 37.46
C MET A 189 -7.20 28.15 38.95
N VAL A 190 -6.19 27.33 39.27
CA VAL A 190 -5.68 27.19 40.67
C VAL A 190 -5.18 28.51 41.20
N VAL A 191 -4.44 29.26 40.39
CA VAL A 191 -3.91 30.61 40.79
C VAL A 191 -5.04 31.63 40.98
N VAL A 192 -6.05 31.57 40.11
CA VAL A 192 -7.20 32.51 40.14
C VAL A 192 -8.15 32.24 41.29
N SER A 193 -8.53 30.99 41.53
CA SER A 193 -9.39 30.58 42.65
C SER A 193 -9.22 29.08 42.95
N PRO A 194 -8.42 28.72 43.96
CA PRO A 194 -8.24 27.32 44.38
C PRO A 194 -9.56 26.64 44.78
N ARG A 195 -10.45 27.40 45.45
CA ARG A 195 -11.76 26.87 45.94
C ARG A 195 -12.68 26.47 44.79
N LEU A 196 -12.86 27.35 43.78
CA LEU A 196 -13.68 27.02 42.61
C LEU A 196 -13.05 25.94 41.77
N THR A 197 -11.71 25.90 41.65
CA THR A 197 -10.99 24.86 40.93
C THR A 197 -11.20 23.47 41.56
N GLY A 198 -11.16 23.39 42.90
CA GLY A 198 -11.50 22.15 43.61
C GLY A 198 -12.90 21.65 43.30
N LEU A 199 -13.89 22.55 43.24
CA LEU A 199 -15.27 22.19 42.86
C LEU A 199 -15.35 21.71 41.40
N VAL A 200 -14.65 22.35 40.45
CA VAL A 200 -14.57 21.87 39.07
C VAL A 200 -14.00 20.46 39.01
N LEU A 201 -12.90 20.19 39.72
CA LEU A 201 -12.25 18.87 39.75
C LEU A 201 -13.17 17.78 40.35
N ILE A 202 -14.01 18.13 41.32
CA ILE A 202 -14.99 17.19 41.93
C ILE A 202 -16.17 16.92 40.97
N THR A 203 -16.62 17.92 40.22
CA THR A 203 -17.73 17.75 39.26
C THR A 203 -17.29 17.04 37.97
N PHE A 204 -16.00 17.07 37.61
CA PHE A 204 -15.45 16.51 36.40
C PHE A 204 -15.71 14.99 36.24
N PRO A 205 -15.49 14.12 37.25
CA PRO A 205 -15.84 12.70 37.14
C PRO A 205 -17.32 12.45 36.92
N VAL A 206 -18.20 13.27 37.52
CA VAL A 206 -19.68 13.16 37.40
C VAL A 206 -20.11 13.41 35.95
N VAL A 207 -19.42 14.31 35.24
CA VAL A 207 -19.67 14.60 33.82
C VAL A 207 -19.06 13.53 32.91
N ILE A 208 -17.88 13.04 33.25
CA ILE A 208 -17.13 12.11 32.37
C ILE A 208 -17.61 10.67 32.48
N ALA A 209 -18.00 10.18 33.66
CA ALA A 209 -18.38 8.78 33.86
C ALA A 209 -19.54 8.33 32.93
N PRO A 210 -20.64 9.09 32.79
CA PRO A 210 -21.70 8.75 31.84
C PRO A 210 -21.23 8.70 30.41
N LEU A 211 -20.36 9.64 30.00
CA LEU A 211 -19.80 9.70 28.65
C LEU A 211 -18.98 8.46 28.29
N PHE A 212 -18.21 7.94 29.25
CA PHE A 212 -17.46 6.69 29.06
C PHE A 212 -18.40 5.47 28.92
N LEU A 213 -19.46 5.39 29.68
CA LEU A 213 -20.44 4.30 29.62
C LEU A 213 -21.18 4.30 28.26
N PHE A 214 -21.74 5.45 27.88
CA PHE A 214 -22.42 5.61 26.58
C PHE A 214 -21.47 5.45 25.40
N GLY A 215 -20.22 5.92 25.51
CA GLY A 215 -19.20 5.81 24.49
C GLY A 215 -18.87 4.37 24.11
N ARG A 216 -18.89 3.44 25.08
CA ARG A 216 -18.70 1.99 24.81
C ARG A 216 -19.82 1.43 23.93
N GLN A 217 -21.07 1.80 24.20
CA GLN A 217 -22.22 1.34 23.43
C GLN A 217 -22.20 1.90 22.00
N VAL A 218 -21.92 3.21 21.84
CA VAL A 218 -21.77 3.85 20.54
C VAL A 218 -20.65 3.20 19.73
N ARG A 219 -19.51 2.88 20.35
CA ARG A 219 -18.39 2.18 19.70
C ARG A 219 -18.79 0.81 19.17
N LYS A 220 -19.50 -0.01 19.98
CA LYS A 220 -20.00 -1.33 19.56
C LYS A 220 -20.91 -1.24 18.34
N LEU A 221 -21.85 -0.28 18.35
CA LEU A 221 -22.74 -0.04 17.22
C LEU A 221 -22.00 0.48 15.98
N THR A 222 -20.95 1.28 16.16
CA THR A 222 -20.11 1.77 15.06
C THR A 222 -19.40 0.63 14.34
N THR A 223 -18.77 -0.29 15.09
CA THR A 223 -18.11 -1.46 14.51
C THR A 223 -19.11 -2.32 13.75
N SER A 224 -20.26 -2.66 14.36
CA SER A 224 -21.31 -3.45 13.69
C SER A 224 -21.83 -2.80 12.39
N THR A 225 -21.95 -1.46 12.35
CA THR A 225 -22.35 -0.75 11.13
C THR A 225 -21.29 -0.87 10.05
N GLN A 226 -20.00 -0.74 10.41
CA GLN A 226 -18.87 -0.86 9.48
C GLN A 226 -18.78 -2.27 8.89
N ASP A 227 -18.95 -3.31 9.71
CA ASP A 227 -18.92 -4.70 9.27
C ASP A 227 -20.04 -5.01 8.25
N GLN A 228 -21.25 -4.52 8.53
CA GLN A 228 -22.38 -4.69 7.60
C GLN A 228 -22.17 -3.94 6.28
N PHE A 229 -21.60 -2.74 6.33
CA PHE A 229 -21.30 -1.97 5.15
C PHE A 229 -20.19 -2.61 4.32
N ALA A 230 -19.15 -3.13 4.98
CA ALA A 230 -18.07 -3.86 4.32
C ALA A 230 -18.58 -5.13 3.60
N ALA A 231 -19.50 -5.87 4.24
CA ALA A 231 -20.14 -7.03 3.62
C ALA A 231 -20.97 -6.65 2.39
N ALA A 232 -21.72 -5.53 2.44
CA ALA A 232 -22.48 -5.03 1.29
C ALA A 232 -21.55 -4.63 0.12
N ILE A 233 -20.45 -3.92 0.40
CA ILE A 233 -19.46 -3.52 -0.63
C ILE A 233 -18.76 -4.75 -1.20
N GLY A 234 -18.41 -5.74 -0.38
CA GLY A 234 -17.81 -7.00 -0.85
C GLY A 234 -18.70 -7.70 -1.86
N HIS A 235 -20.01 -7.80 -1.57
CA HIS A 235 -20.98 -8.38 -2.50
C HIS A 235 -21.15 -7.56 -3.80
N ALA A 236 -21.12 -6.22 -3.69
CA ALA A 236 -21.14 -5.37 -4.89
C ALA A 236 -19.89 -5.58 -5.75
N GLY A 237 -18.71 -5.68 -5.14
CA GLY A 237 -17.45 -5.96 -5.85
C GLY A 237 -17.53 -7.28 -6.63
N GLU A 238 -17.95 -8.37 -5.98
CA GLU A 238 -18.13 -9.67 -6.63
C GLU A 238 -19.10 -9.60 -7.82
N THR A 239 -20.22 -8.89 -7.67
CA THR A 239 -21.23 -8.74 -8.73
C THR A 239 -20.69 -7.91 -9.90
N LEU A 240 -19.90 -6.85 -9.64
CA LEU A 240 -19.31 -5.99 -10.66
C LEU A 240 -18.14 -6.66 -11.39
N ASP A 241 -17.35 -7.45 -10.69
CA ASP A 241 -16.26 -8.24 -11.32
C ASP A 241 -16.81 -9.28 -12.30
N ALA A 242 -18.02 -9.80 -12.03
CA ALA A 242 -18.73 -10.74 -12.89
C ALA A 242 -19.87 -10.10 -13.70
N LEU A 243 -19.80 -8.79 -14.00
CA LEU A 243 -20.92 -8.02 -14.59
C LEU A 243 -21.45 -8.63 -15.89
N GLU A 244 -20.56 -9.05 -16.79
CA GLU A 244 -20.94 -9.69 -18.06
C GLU A 244 -21.77 -10.97 -17.82
N ILE A 245 -21.41 -11.77 -16.82
CA ILE A 245 -22.14 -12.98 -16.45
C ILE A 245 -23.51 -12.62 -15.87
N VAL A 246 -23.58 -11.62 -15.00
CA VAL A 246 -24.83 -11.14 -14.38
C VAL A 246 -25.81 -10.69 -15.47
N GLN A 247 -25.32 -9.92 -16.45
CA GLN A 247 -26.12 -9.43 -17.59
C GLN A 247 -26.50 -10.57 -18.54
N ALA A 248 -25.57 -11.47 -18.87
CA ALA A 248 -25.84 -12.61 -19.74
C ALA A 248 -26.97 -13.52 -19.20
N PHE A 249 -27.10 -13.60 -17.87
CA PHE A 249 -28.15 -14.36 -17.19
C PHE A 249 -29.39 -13.54 -16.79
N GLY A 250 -29.45 -12.23 -17.11
CA GLY A 250 -30.56 -11.35 -16.78
C GLY A 250 -30.82 -11.24 -15.25
N ARG A 251 -29.75 -11.22 -14.43
CA ARG A 251 -29.85 -11.23 -12.97
C ARG A 251 -29.59 -9.87 -12.31
N GLU A 252 -29.63 -8.76 -13.08
CA GLU A 252 -29.38 -7.40 -12.59
C GLU A 252 -30.34 -7.01 -11.46
N ALA A 253 -31.63 -7.28 -11.65
CA ALA A 253 -32.66 -6.96 -10.65
C ALA A 253 -32.42 -7.73 -9.33
N SER A 254 -32.01 -9.00 -9.42
CA SER A 254 -31.70 -9.82 -8.23
C SER A 254 -30.45 -9.31 -7.49
N GLY A 255 -29.40 -8.93 -8.24
CA GLY A 255 -28.18 -8.32 -7.69
C GLY A 255 -28.48 -7.01 -6.98
N ALA A 256 -29.23 -6.11 -7.65
CA ALA A 256 -29.64 -4.81 -7.10
C ALA A 256 -30.51 -4.98 -5.84
N ALA A 257 -31.44 -5.93 -5.82
CA ALA A 257 -32.30 -6.18 -4.67
C ALA A 257 -31.50 -6.68 -3.45
N ARG A 258 -30.54 -7.61 -3.65
CA ARG A 258 -29.66 -8.10 -2.57
C ARG A 258 -28.80 -6.99 -1.98
N PHE A 259 -28.16 -6.21 -2.85
CA PHE A 259 -27.37 -5.06 -2.42
C PHE A 259 -28.23 -4.04 -1.67
N GLY A 260 -29.41 -3.68 -2.22
CA GLY A 260 -30.37 -2.77 -1.58
C GLY A 260 -30.77 -3.23 -0.18
N GLN A 261 -31.04 -4.53 0.00
CA GLN A 261 -31.39 -5.09 1.30
C GLN A 261 -30.22 -5.03 2.30
N ALA A 262 -28.98 -5.30 1.84
CA ALA A 262 -27.79 -5.19 2.67
C ALA A 262 -27.54 -3.74 3.12
N VAL A 263 -27.70 -2.77 2.22
CA VAL A 263 -27.59 -1.33 2.52
C VAL A 263 -28.69 -0.89 3.50
N GLU A 264 -29.94 -1.34 3.32
CA GLU A 264 -31.02 -1.01 4.24
C GLU A 264 -30.81 -1.56 5.65
N ASN A 265 -30.25 -2.77 5.77
CA ASN A 265 -29.88 -3.35 7.07
C ASN A 265 -28.76 -2.54 7.74
N ALA A 266 -27.74 -2.13 6.98
CA ALA A 266 -26.67 -1.26 7.46
C ALA A 266 -27.23 0.11 7.91
N PHE A 267 -28.18 0.68 7.16
CA PHE A 267 -28.85 1.93 7.52
C PHE A 267 -29.63 1.82 8.84
N ARG A 268 -30.40 0.74 9.05
CA ARG A 268 -31.15 0.50 10.31
C ARG A 268 -30.20 0.41 11.51
N THR A 269 -29.06 -0.26 11.36
CA THR A 269 -28.02 -0.32 12.40
C THR A 269 -27.39 1.05 12.63
N SER A 270 -27.15 1.80 11.55
CA SER A 270 -26.64 3.17 11.59
C SER A 270 -27.62 4.11 12.33
N LEU A 271 -28.93 3.96 12.12
CA LEU A 271 -29.95 4.74 12.81
C LEU A 271 -29.90 4.54 14.33
N ARG A 272 -29.76 3.29 14.80
CA ARG A 272 -29.58 2.99 16.23
C ARG A 272 -28.31 3.64 16.79
N ARG A 273 -27.21 3.60 16.03
CA ARG A 273 -25.96 4.30 16.38
C ARG A 273 -26.14 5.81 16.46
N MET A 274 -26.85 6.41 15.47
CA MET A 274 -27.14 7.85 15.46
C MET A 274 -27.97 8.27 16.65
N THR A 275 -29.01 7.52 17.01
CA THR A 275 -29.85 7.78 18.17
C THR A 275 -29.04 7.71 19.47
N ALA A 276 -28.22 6.65 19.65
CA ALA A 276 -27.36 6.53 20.81
C ALA A 276 -26.35 7.68 20.91
N ARG A 277 -25.76 8.09 19.78
CA ARG A 277 -24.83 9.23 19.72
C ARG A 277 -25.52 10.55 20.02
N ALA A 278 -26.73 10.78 19.49
CA ALA A 278 -27.51 11.98 19.75
C ALA A 278 -27.85 12.13 21.23
N LEU A 279 -28.31 11.04 21.87
CA LEU A 279 -28.58 11.03 23.30
C LEU A 279 -27.32 11.29 24.14
N MET A 280 -26.21 10.64 23.77
CA MET A 280 -24.91 10.88 24.41
C MET A 280 -24.47 12.34 24.28
N THR A 281 -24.61 12.93 23.08
CA THR A 281 -24.24 14.33 22.83
C THR A 281 -25.15 15.29 23.61
N GLY A 282 -26.46 15.06 23.63
CA GLY A 282 -27.40 15.86 24.42
C GLY A 282 -27.10 15.79 25.91
N ALA A 283 -26.84 14.59 26.45
CA ALA A 283 -26.46 14.40 27.84
C ALA A 283 -25.13 15.08 28.18
N ALA A 284 -24.13 14.98 27.27
CA ALA A 284 -22.85 15.67 27.42
C ALA A 284 -23.02 17.18 27.52
N ILE A 285 -23.77 17.77 26.60
CA ILE A 285 -24.05 19.23 26.59
C ILE A 285 -24.76 19.63 27.88
N ALA A 286 -25.82 18.90 28.29
CA ALA A 286 -26.57 19.21 29.49
C ALA A 286 -25.70 19.14 30.75
N LEU A 287 -24.85 18.12 30.87
CA LEU A 287 -23.97 17.96 32.03
C LEU A 287 -22.86 19.03 32.07
N VAL A 288 -22.23 19.34 30.91
CA VAL A 288 -21.16 20.34 30.85
C VAL A 288 -21.72 21.74 31.14
N PHE A 289 -22.78 22.14 30.45
CA PHE A 289 -23.37 23.47 30.66
C PHE A 289 -24.09 23.58 31.98
N GLY A 290 -24.73 22.51 32.50
CA GLY A 290 -25.28 22.46 33.86
C GLY A 290 -24.18 22.68 34.89
N GLY A 291 -23.01 22.05 34.74
CA GLY A 291 -21.84 22.27 35.59
C GLY A 291 -21.32 23.71 35.52
N VAL A 292 -21.24 24.30 34.31
CA VAL A 292 -20.84 25.71 34.09
C VAL A 292 -21.84 26.66 34.80
N VAL A 293 -23.14 26.45 34.65
CA VAL A 293 -24.16 27.26 35.29
C VAL A 293 -24.06 27.14 36.83
N TRP A 294 -23.85 25.93 37.35
CA TRP A 294 -23.64 25.71 38.77
C TRP A 294 -22.40 26.46 39.30
N ILE A 295 -21.25 26.35 38.63
CA ILE A 295 -20.02 27.04 39.02
C ILE A 295 -20.18 28.57 38.89
N PHE A 296 -20.88 29.03 37.85
CA PHE A 296 -21.18 30.45 37.67
C PHE A 296 -22.04 30.99 38.79
N TRP A 297 -23.07 30.24 39.25
CA TRP A 297 -23.91 30.57 40.40
C TRP A 297 -23.05 30.75 41.66
N LEU A 298 -22.18 29.79 41.97
CA LEU A 298 -21.30 29.86 43.13
C LEU A 298 -20.30 31.04 43.01
N GLY A 299 -19.80 31.31 41.83
CA GLY A 299 -18.90 32.44 41.59
C GLY A 299 -19.61 33.80 41.72
N VAL A 300 -20.88 33.93 41.28
CA VAL A 300 -21.72 35.13 41.48
C VAL A 300 -21.96 35.36 42.98
N THR A 301 -22.29 34.32 43.77
CA THR A 301 -22.47 34.49 45.21
C THR A 301 -21.18 34.93 45.92
N ALA A 302 -20.02 34.41 45.50
CA ALA A 302 -18.72 34.84 46.02
C ALA A 302 -18.34 36.29 45.60
N ALA A 303 -18.70 36.70 44.37
CA ALA A 303 -18.48 38.08 43.91
C ALA A 303 -19.38 39.07 44.66
N LEU A 304 -20.63 38.73 44.89
CA LEU A 304 -21.54 39.57 45.71
C LEU A 304 -21.08 39.66 47.17
N ALA A 305 -20.46 38.63 47.72
CA ALA A 305 -19.81 38.64 49.04
C ALA A 305 -18.49 39.42 49.10
N GLY A 306 -18.00 39.92 47.94
CA GLY A 306 -16.72 40.64 47.91
C GLY A 306 -15.48 39.75 47.95
N GLU A 307 -15.64 38.38 47.87
CA GLU A 307 -14.51 37.44 47.88
C GLU A 307 -13.75 37.39 46.58
N MET A 308 -14.31 37.87 45.48
CA MET A 308 -13.66 37.92 44.16
C MET A 308 -14.24 39.06 43.28
N THR A 309 -13.44 39.47 42.24
CA THR A 309 -13.93 40.47 41.27
C THR A 309 -14.75 39.83 40.16
N TRP A 310 -15.61 40.66 39.52
CA TRP A 310 -16.40 40.19 38.34
C TRP A 310 -15.52 39.74 37.19
N GLY A 311 -14.41 40.42 36.93
CA GLY A 311 -13.44 40.01 35.92
C GLY A 311 -12.78 38.68 36.25
N THR A 312 -12.47 38.42 37.51
CA THR A 312 -11.95 37.12 37.97
C THR A 312 -12.98 35.98 37.71
N LEU A 313 -14.25 36.23 38.00
CA LEU A 313 -15.32 35.26 37.72
C LEU A 313 -15.44 34.94 36.24
N ILE A 314 -15.47 35.95 35.38
CA ILE A 314 -15.56 35.77 33.92
C ILE A 314 -14.34 35.01 33.41
N GLN A 315 -13.13 35.37 33.83
CA GLN A 315 -11.91 34.67 33.49
C GLN A 315 -11.97 33.19 33.87
N PHE A 316 -12.43 32.92 35.11
CA PHE A 316 -12.53 31.54 35.62
C PHE A 316 -13.49 30.70 34.78
N VAL A 317 -14.66 31.25 34.41
CA VAL A 317 -15.65 30.55 33.57
C VAL A 317 -15.07 30.27 32.18
N PHE A 318 -14.40 31.24 31.55
CA PHE A 318 -13.73 31.02 30.28
C PHE A 318 -12.68 29.91 30.34
N LEU A 319 -11.83 29.92 31.37
CA LEU A 319 -10.81 28.87 31.58
C LEU A 319 -11.47 27.49 31.81
N ALA A 320 -12.56 27.43 32.57
CA ALA A 320 -13.29 26.17 32.81
C ALA A 320 -13.88 25.60 31.52
N VAL A 321 -14.53 26.45 30.69
CA VAL A 321 -15.09 26.02 29.40
C VAL A 321 -13.99 25.60 28.43
N MET A 322 -12.88 26.33 28.34
CA MET A 322 -11.73 25.97 27.50
C MET A 322 -11.09 24.66 27.94
N SER A 323 -10.92 24.45 29.26
CA SER A 323 -10.36 23.21 29.81
C SER A 323 -11.29 22.01 29.53
N ALA A 324 -12.60 22.18 29.69
CA ALA A 324 -13.58 21.13 29.38
C ALA A 324 -13.56 20.77 27.88
N GLY A 325 -13.51 21.75 26.99
CA GLY A 325 -13.37 21.56 25.55
C GLY A 325 -12.07 20.82 25.16
N SER A 326 -10.96 21.15 25.86
CA SER A 326 -9.67 20.49 25.64
C SER A 326 -9.69 19.00 25.99
N VAL A 327 -10.42 18.59 27.03
CA VAL A 327 -10.58 17.17 27.39
C VAL A 327 -11.34 16.40 26.29
N GLY A 328 -12.41 17.01 25.75
CA GLY A 328 -13.18 16.43 24.65
C GLY A 328 -12.30 16.21 23.40
N ALA A 329 -11.56 17.25 23.01
CA ALA A 329 -10.64 17.20 21.87
C ALA A 329 -9.53 16.17 22.03
N LEU A 330 -8.95 16.03 23.23
CA LEU A 330 -7.93 14.99 23.53
C LEU A 330 -8.52 13.59 23.42
N GLY A 331 -9.77 13.39 23.86
CA GLY A 331 -10.48 12.12 23.71
C GLY A 331 -10.70 11.71 22.25
N GLU A 332 -11.04 12.66 21.39
CA GLU A 332 -11.21 12.44 19.94
C GLU A 332 -9.86 12.13 19.27
N THR A 333 -8.85 12.93 19.57
CA THR A 333 -7.49 12.75 19.01
C THR A 333 -6.88 11.40 19.42
N TRP A 334 -7.17 10.90 20.62
CA TRP A 334 -6.70 9.57 21.03
C TRP A 334 -7.21 8.45 20.09
N GLY A 335 -8.42 8.58 19.58
CA GLY A 335 -8.95 7.67 18.56
C GLY A 335 -8.14 7.70 17.24
N ASP A 336 -7.71 8.88 16.83
CA ASP A 336 -6.88 9.05 15.62
C ASP A 336 -5.46 8.52 15.81
N VAL A 337 -4.88 8.73 17.00
CA VAL A 337 -3.58 8.13 17.38
C VAL A 337 -3.63 6.60 17.28
N GLN A 338 -4.70 5.97 17.77
CA GLN A 338 -4.85 4.51 17.69
C GLN A 338 -5.01 4.01 16.25
N LYS A 339 -5.78 4.73 15.41
CA LYS A 339 -5.93 4.39 13.99
C LYS A 339 -4.59 4.50 13.25
N ALA A 340 -3.87 5.60 13.47
CA ALA A 340 -2.59 5.83 12.83
C ALA A 340 -1.49 4.86 13.32
N ALA A 341 -1.53 4.45 14.59
CA ALA A 341 -0.65 3.42 15.12
C ALA A 341 -0.86 2.08 14.40
N GLY A 342 -2.12 1.66 14.20
CA GLY A 342 -2.43 0.45 13.43
C GLY A 342 -2.05 0.55 11.95
N ALA A 343 -2.23 1.72 11.33
CA ALA A 343 -1.79 1.98 9.95
C ALA A 343 -0.26 1.95 9.84
N MET A 344 0.45 2.60 10.76
CA MET A 344 1.92 2.62 10.78
C MET A 344 2.51 1.23 11.02
N GLU A 345 1.87 0.39 11.82
CA GLU A 345 2.29 -0.99 12.03
C GLU A 345 2.29 -1.78 10.72
N ARG A 346 1.23 -1.66 9.89
CA ARG A 346 1.16 -2.31 8.58
C ARG A 346 2.20 -1.77 7.59
N VAL A 347 2.49 -0.47 7.63
CA VAL A 347 3.58 0.13 6.83
C VAL A 347 4.94 -0.36 7.32
N ALA A 348 5.14 -0.45 8.63
CA ALA A 348 6.37 -0.95 9.24
C ALA A 348 6.60 -2.44 8.94
N GLU A 349 5.56 -3.26 8.83
CA GLU A 349 5.67 -4.65 8.35
C GLU A 349 6.35 -4.70 6.97
N ILE A 350 5.93 -3.82 6.03
CA ILE A 350 6.58 -3.73 4.72
C ILE A 350 8.04 -3.30 4.87
N LEU A 351 8.30 -2.20 5.60
CA LEU A 351 9.65 -1.66 5.76
C LEU A 351 10.62 -2.61 6.48
N SER A 352 10.09 -3.53 7.29
CA SER A 352 10.87 -4.55 7.99
C SER A 352 11.00 -5.87 7.22
N ALA A 353 10.24 -6.05 6.15
CA ALA A 353 10.34 -7.24 5.31
C ALA A 353 11.72 -7.30 4.67
N LYS A 354 12.40 -8.42 4.85
CA LYS A 354 13.73 -8.62 4.26
C LYS A 354 13.58 -9.24 2.88
N PRO A 355 14.26 -8.71 1.85
CA PRO A 355 14.32 -9.40 0.57
C PRO A 355 14.96 -10.78 0.77
N GLY A 356 14.30 -11.82 0.24
CA GLY A 356 14.85 -13.19 0.27
C GLY A 356 16.05 -13.33 -0.66
N ILE A 357 16.12 -12.47 -1.69
CA ILE A 357 17.22 -12.42 -2.65
C ILE A 357 17.97 -11.10 -2.46
N ALA A 358 19.21 -11.19 -1.99
CA ALA A 358 20.09 -10.05 -1.80
C ALA A 358 21.48 -10.33 -2.40
N ALA A 359 22.21 -9.27 -2.71
CA ALA A 359 23.63 -9.41 -3.05
C ALA A 359 24.41 -9.92 -1.84
N PRO A 360 25.34 -10.86 -2.00
CA PRO A 360 26.23 -11.26 -0.92
C PRO A 360 27.13 -10.08 -0.51
N ALA A 361 27.69 -10.14 0.70
CA ALA A 361 28.57 -9.08 1.22
C ALA A 361 29.79 -8.82 0.33
N TYR A 362 30.28 -9.86 -0.34
CA TYR A 362 31.40 -9.84 -1.28
C TYR A 362 30.99 -10.56 -2.56
N PRO A 363 30.28 -9.89 -3.49
CA PRO A 363 29.83 -10.52 -4.70
C PRO A 363 31.01 -10.88 -5.63
N ILE A 364 30.95 -12.07 -6.20
CA ILE A 364 31.89 -12.49 -7.24
C ILE A 364 31.47 -11.81 -8.56
N ALA A 365 32.38 -11.06 -9.16
CA ALA A 365 32.14 -10.42 -10.46
C ALA A 365 31.99 -11.48 -11.57
N LEU A 366 31.02 -11.28 -12.44
CA LEU A 366 30.84 -12.14 -13.61
C LEU A 366 31.96 -11.87 -14.64
N PRO A 367 32.40 -12.89 -15.42
CA PRO A 367 33.43 -12.74 -16.42
C PRO A 367 33.13 -11.61 -17.44
N SER A 368 34.19 -10.88 -17.81
CA SER A 368 34.13 -9.84 -18.86
C SER A 368 35.22 -10.11 -19.89
N PRO A 369 34.91 -10.22 -21.21
CA PRO A 369 33.57 -10.08 -21.80
C PRO A 369 32.62 -11.24 -21.42
N PRO A 370 31.28 -11.02 -21.47
CA PRO A 370 30.30 -12.05 -21.16
C PRO A 370 30.38 -13.19 -22.19
N ARG A 371 30.30 -14.43 -21.71
CA ARG A 371 30.32 -15.63 -22.57
C ARG A 371 28.92 -16.04 -23.00
N GLY A 372 27.94 -15.83 -22.16
CA GLY A 372 26.56 -16.26 -22.39
C GLY A 372 26.36 -17.76 -22.10
N GLU A 373 27.16 -18.36 -21.22
CA GLU A 373 26.99 -19.74 -20.79
C GLU A 373 26.00 -19.82 -19.62
N VAL A 374 25.16 -20.86 -19.63
CA VAL A 374 24.18 -21.12 -18.57
C VAL A 374 24.22 -22.58 -18.17
N ALA A 375 24.25 -22.86 -16.87
CA ALA A 375 24.14 -24.25 -16.38
C ALA A 375 23.26 -24.32 -15.11
N LEU A 376 22.51 -25.40 -15.03
CA LEU A 376 21.80 -25.84 -13.82
C LEU A 376 22.41 -27.21 -13.45
N GLU A 377 22.86 -27.37 -12.21
CA GLU A 377 23.49 -28.60 -11.74
C GLU A 377 22.68 -29.19 -10.59
N ASN A 378 22.00 -30.31 -10.85
CA ASN A 378 21.19 -31.04 -9.88
C ASN A 378 20.22 -30.16 -9.07
N VAL A 379 19.56 -29.25 -9.76
CA VAL A 379 18.71 -28.20 -9.13
C VAL A 379 17.39 -28.80 -8.68
N THR A 380 17.05 -28.58 -7.40
CA THR A 380 15.73 -28.87 -6.84
C THR A 380 15.13 -27.59 -6.26
N PHE A 381 13.88 -27.30 -6.66
CA PHE A 381 13.17 -26.10 -6.23
C PHE A 381 11.67 -26.34 -6.05
N ALA A 382 11.15 -25.85 -4.90
CA ALA A 382 9.73 -25.73 -4.61
C ALA A 382 9.38 -24.28 -4.27
N TYR A 383 8.21 -23.83 -4.72
CA TYR A 383 7.72 -22.48 -4.39
C TYR A 383 7.34 -22.37 -2.90
N PRO A 384 7.55 -21.22 -2.25
CA PRO A 384 7.23 -21.02 -0.83
C PRO A 384 5.79 -21.35 -0.46
N GLY A 385 4.85 -21.14 -1.37
CA GLY A 385 3.43 -21.48 -1.15
C GLY A 385 3.08 -22.97 -1.28
N ARG A 386 4.02 -23.81 -1.75
CA ARG A 386 3.84 -25.26 -1.94
C ARG A 386 5.15 -26.00 -1.70
N PRO A 387 5.70 -26.01 -0.47
CA PRO A 387 7.02 -26.55 -0.18
C PRO A 387 7.12 -28.07 -0.41
N ASP A 388 6.00 -28.79 -0.27
CA ASP A 388 5.94 -30.26 -0.45
C ASP A 388 5.83 -30.69 -1.91
N MET A 389 5.72 -29.74 -2.86
CA MET A 389 5.56 -30.03 -4.29
C MET A 389 6.68 -29.35 -5.10
N PRO A 390 7.85 -30.00 -5.24
CA PRO A 390 8.94 -29.44 -6.04
C PRO A 390 8.53 -29.23 -7.48
N ALA A 391 8.73 -27.99 -7.97
CA ALA A 391 8.49 -27.62 -9.37
C ALA A 391 9.65 -28.04 -10.29
N VAL A 392 10.83 -28.25 -9.70
CA VAL A 392 12.04 -28.76 -10.36
C VAL A 392 12.68 -29.79 -9.42
N ARG A 393 13.10 -30.93 -9.96
CA ARG A 393 13.55 -32.08 -9.16
C ARG A 393 14.88 -32.66 -9.70
N GLY A 394 16.01 -32.22 -9.16
CA GLY A 394 17.32 -32.68 -9.57
C GLY A 394 17.63 -32.37 -11.05
N LEU A 395 17.17 -31.22 -11.54
CA LEU A 395 17.36 -30.81 -12.91
C LEU A 395 18.82 -30.47 -13.19
N SER A 396 19.37 -31.05 -14.24
CA SER A 396 20.66 -30.67 -14.81
C SER A 396 20.50 -30.31 -16.27
N LEU A 397 20.96 -29.10 -16.63
CA LEU A 397 20.89 -28.54 -17.98
C LEU A 397 22.08 -27.62 -18.19
N SER A 398 22.79 -27.76 -19.30
CA SER A 398 23.88 -26.87 -19.70
C SER A 398 23.56 -26.33 -21.08
N VAL A 399 23.76 -25.02 -21.28
CA VAL A 399 23.54 -24.31 -22.54
C VAL A 399 24.84 -23.59 -22.92
N LYS A 400 25.39 -23.92 -24.06
CA LYS A 400 26.64 -23.35 -24.55
C LYS A 400 26.46 -21.93 -25.09
N PRO A 401 27.52 -21.11 -25.11
CA PRO A 401 27.47 -19.81 -25.76
C PRO A 401 26.96 -19.89 -27.21
N GLY A 402 25.96 -19.07 -27.53
CA GLY A 402 25.34 -19.03 -28.86
C GLY A 402 24.40 -20.19 -29.19
N GLU A 403 24.22 -21.16 -28.31
CA GLU A 403 23.31 -22.29 -28.51
C GLU A 403 21.85 -21.87 -28.33
N ARG A 404 20.96 -22.41 -29.17
CA ARG A 404 19.51 -22.24 -29.09
C ARG A 404 18.88 -23.50 -28.55
N VAL A 405 18.35 -23.44 -27.32
CA VAL A 405 17.74 -24.57 -26.65
C VAL A 405 16.24 -24.34 -26.48
N ALA A 406 15.42 -25.26 -27.00
CA ALA A 406 13.98 -25.26 -26.80
C ALA A 406 13.60 -26.13 -25.61
N LEU A 407 12.90 -25.56 -24.62
CA LEU A 407 12.29 -26.26 -23.51
C LEU A 407 10.86 -26.63 -23.89
N VAL A 408 10.55 -27.94 -23.95
CA VAL A 408 9.26 -28.50 -24.32
C VAL A 408 8.74 -29.40 -23.20
N GLY A 409 7.43 -29.53 -23.05
CA GLY A 409 6.83 -30.40 -22.05
C GLY A 409 5.41 -29.98 -21.69
N PRO A 410 4.65 -30.82 -20.97
CA PRO A 410 3.30 -30.51 -20.56
C PRO A 410 3.21 -29.26 -19.68
N SER A 411 2.00 -28.73 -19.51
CA SER A 411 1.76 -27.62 -18.56
C SER A 411 2.11 -28.10 -17.15
N GLY A 412 2.84 -27.26 -16.40
CA GLY A 412 3.29 -27.61 -15.06
C GLY A 412 4.62 -28.40 -14.99
N ALA A 413 5.26 -28.74 -16.12
CA ALA A 413 6.53 -29.46 -16.15
C ALA A 413 7.73 -28.69 -15.55
N GLY A 414 7.58 -27.41 -15.18
CA GLY A 414 8.64 -26.61 -14.55
C GLY A 414 9.40 -25.68 -15.49
N LYS A 415 9.03 -25.57 -16.77
CA LYS A 415 9.74 -24.78 -17.80
C LYS A 415 9.93 -23.30 -17.40
N SER A 416 8.88 -22.59 -17.04
CA SER A 416 8.98 -21.18 -16.61
C SER A 416 9.69 -21.03 -15.27
N THR A 417 9.73 -22.09 -14.45
CA THR A 417 10.51 -22.10 -13.20
C THR A 417 12.01 -22.04 -13.48
N VAL A 418 12.48 -22.68 -14.56
CA VAL A 418 13.89 -22.59 -15.00
C VAL A 418 14.27 -21.12 -15.26
N PHE A 419 13.43 -20.34 -15.97
CA PHE A 419 13.70 -18.91 -16.21
C PHE A 419 13.73 -18.08 -14.94
N ARG A 420 12.82 -18.37 -14.01
CA ARG A 420 12.78 -17.68 -12.71
C ARG A 420 14.01 -17.95 -11.86
N LEU A 421 14.57 -19.15 -11.94
CA LEU A 421 15.81 -19.52 -11.26
C LEU A 421 17.04 -18.86 -11.93
N LEU A 422 17.10 -18.84 -13.26
CA LEU A 422 18.17 -18.17 -14.02
C LEU A 422 18.21 -16.67 -13.72
N LEU A 423 17.04 -15.99 -13.70
CA LEU A 423 16.92 -14.57 -13.34
C LEU A 423 17.14 -14.32 -11.83
N ARG A 424 17.43 -15.38 -11.07
CA ARG A 424 17.55 -15.32 -9.61
C ARG A 424 16.37 -14.56 -8.98
N PHE A 425 15.14 -14.92 -9.36
CA PHE A 425 13.94 -14.52 -8.63
C PHE A 425 13.70 -15.41 -7.42
N TYR A 426 14.32 -16.58 -7.40
CA TYR A 426 14.35 -17.56 -6.33
C TYR A 426 15.70 -18.23 -6.30
N ASP A 427 16.16 -18.62 -5.12
CA ASP A 427 17.32 -19.51 -4.95
C ASP A 427 16.84 -20.96 -4.80
N PRO A 428 17.51 -21.95 -5.43
CA PRO A 428 17.15 -23.36 -5.31
C PRO A 428 17.43 -23.90 -3.90
N GLN A 429 16.62 -24.87 -3.45
CA GLN A 429 16.86 -25.55 -2.18
C GLN A 429 18.04 -26.55 -2.25
N ALA A 430 18.33 -27.09 -3.44
CA ALA A 430 19.50 -27.93 -3.68
C ALA A 430 20.05 -27.72 -5.09
N GLY A 431 21.31 -27.99 -5.28
CA GLY A 431 22.01 -27.79 -6.55
C GLY A 431 22.50 -26.35 -6.74
N ARG A 432 22.95 -26.03 -7.94
CA ARG A 432 23.51 -24.72 -8.32
C ARG A 432 22.98 -24.25 -9.67
N VAL A 433 22.82 -22.94 -9.79
CA VAL A 433 22.52 -22.25 -11.05
C VAL A 433 23.71 -21.38 -11.40
N LEU A 434 24.29 -21.61 -12.56
CA LEU A 434 25.53 -20.96 -12.98
C LEU A 434 25.25 -20.07 -14.21
N VAL A 435 25.85 -18.88 -14.21
CA VAL A 435 25.90 -17.96 -15.34
C VAL A 435 27.35 -17.63 -15.59
N ASP A 436 27.83 -17.88 -16.79
CA ASP A 436 29.23 -17.73 -17.16
C ASP A 436 30.20 -18.45 -16.18
N GLY A 437 29.76 -19.59 -15.62
CA GLY A 437 30.52 -20.41 -14.69
C GLY A 437 30.47 -19.98 -13.21
N VAL A 438 29.77 -18.87 -12.88
CA VAL A 438 29.63 -18.36 -11.52
C VAL A 438 28.24 -18.72 -10.97
N ASP A 439 28.17 -19.22 -9.72
CA ASP A 439 26.90 -19.47 -9.04
C ASP A 439 26.15 -18.13 -8.82
N VAL A 440 24.93 -18.05 -9.30
CA VAL A 440 24.11 -16.83 -9.20
C VAL A 440 23.93 -16.34 -7.75
N ARG A 441 24.06 -17.22 -6.76
CA ARG A 441 23.98 -16.87 -5.33
C ARG A 441 25.21 -16.10 -4.85
N GLU A 442 26.35 -16.28 -5.50
CA GLU A 442 27.62 -15.64 -5.15
C GLU A 442 27.83 -14.31 -5.91
N ALA A 443 27.05 -14.04 -6.95
CA ALA A 443 27.10 -12.81 -7.74
C ALA A 443 26.05 -11.79 -7.30
N ASP A 444 26.20 -10.53 -7.72
CA ASP A 444 25.15 -9.51 -7.56
C ASP A 444 23.94 -9.87 -8.46
N PRO A 445 22.72 -9.98 -7.91
CA PRO A 445 21.51 -10.23 -8.71
C PRO A 445 21.28 -9.23 -9.85
N VAL A 446 21.72 -7.98 -9.70
CA VAL A 446 21.62 -6.95 -10.74
C VAL A 446 22.54 -7.28 -11.89
N GLU A 447 23.78 -7.70 -11.61
CA GLU A 447 24.73 -8.15 -12.64
C GLU A 447 24.25 -9.42 -13.35
N VAL A 448 23.75 -10.43 -12.61
CA VAL A 448 23.17 -11.65 -13.19
C VAL A 448 22.05 -11.32 -14.15
N ARG A 449 21.12 -10.48 -13.75
CA ARG A 449 19.99 -10.04 -14.59
C ARG A 449 20.44 -9.18 -15.76
N ALA A 450 21.55 -8.44 -15.63
CA ALA A 450 22.12 -7.67 -16.75
C ALA A 450 22.64 -8.56 -17.90
N ARG A 451 22.97 -9.83 -17.63
CA ARG A 451 23.37 -10.81 -18.65
C ARG A 451 22.20 -11.40 -19.44
N MET A 452 20.96 -11.11 -19.06
CA MET A 452 19.77 -11.74 -19.61
C MET A 452 18.77 -10.71 -20.13
N ALA A 453 18.13 -11.01 -21.25
CA ALA A 453 16.96 -10.32 -21.73
C ALA A 453 15.78 -11.29 -21.71
N LEU A 454 14.65 -10.85 -21.14
CA LEU A 454 13.43 -11.66 -21.02
C LEU A 454 12.33 -11.11 -21.92
N VAL A 455 11.75 -11.97 -22.73
CA VAL A 455 10.43 -11.77 -23.36
C VAL A 455 9.44 -12.69 -22.64
N ALA A 456 8.63 -12.12 -21.77
CA ALA A 456 7.65 -12.88 -20.99
C ALA A 456 6.41 -13.22 -21.82
N GLN A 457 5.67 -14.26 -21.42
CA GLN A 457 4.41 -14.69 -22.01
C GLN A 457 3.38 -13.55 -22.03
N GLU A 458 3.14 -12.94 -20.87
CA GLU A 458 2.43 -11.67 -20.77
C GLU A 458 3.47 -10.55 -20.80
N SER A 459 3.42 -9.70 -21.82
CA SER A 459 4.36 -8.62 -22.01
C SER A 459 3.73 -7.28 -21.59
N PRO A 460 3.77 -6.93 -20.28
CA PRO A 460 3.20 -5.70 -19.80
C PRO A 460 3.96 -4.50 -20.38
N LEU A 461 3.20 -3.51 -20.83
CA LEU A 461 3.72 -2.21 -21.21
C LEU A 461 3.38 -1.20 -20.11
N PHE A 462 4.29 -0.27 -19.88
CA PHE A 462 4.16 0.80 -18.90
C PHE A 462 3.50 2.02 -19.54
N SER A 463 2.79 2.81 -18.75
CA SER A 463 2.31 4.12 -19.17
C SER A 463 3.49 5.02 -19.53
N GLY A 464 3.43 5.66 -20.69
CA GLY A 464 4.50 6.45 -21.27
C GLY A 464 4.54 6.29 -22.80
N SER A 465 5.54 6.81 -23.47
CA SER A 465 5.67 6.66 -24.92
C SER A 465 6.10 5.23 -25.32
N ALA A 466 5.94 4.87 -26.59
CA ALA A 466 6.51 3.64 -27.13
C ALA A 466 8.05 3.64 -27.00
N LEU A 467 8.68 4.80 -27.18
CA LEU A 467 10.12 5.02 -26.96
C LEU A 467 10.53 4.66 -25.53
N ASP A 468 9.78 5.17 -24.51
CA ASP A 468 10.05 4.88 -23.10
C ASP A 468 9.94 3.39 -22.81
N ASN A 469 8.94 2.74 -23.40
CA ASN A 469 8.74 1.32 -23.27
C ASN A 469 9.87 0.48 -23.87
N VAL A 470 10.48 0.87 -24.97
CA VAL A 470 11.67 0.19 -25.50
C VAL A 470 12.89 0.51 -24.65
N ARG A 471 13.12 1.79 -24.30
CA ARG A 471 14.24 2.23 -23.43
C ARG A 471 14.20 1.61 -22.04
N PHE A 472 13.06 1.12 -21.59
CA PHE A 472 13.00 0.37 -20.32
C PHE A 472 13.98 -0.83 -20.28
N GLY A 473 14.33 -1.40 -21.42
CA GLY A 473 15.38 -2.43 -21.53
C GLY A 473 16.79 -1.90 -21.25
N ARG A 474 17.06 -0.66 -21.65
CA ARG A 474 18.31 0.07 -21.42
C ARG A 474 18.06 1.57 -21.49
N GLU A 475 18.08 2.24 -20.34
CA GLU A 475 17.68 3.64 -20.16
C GLU A 475 18.55 4.62 -20.96
N ASP A 476 19.85 4.36 -21.06
CA ASP A 476 20.85 5.14 -21.79
C ASP A 476 20.92 4.83 -23.29
N ALA A 477 20.01 4.01 -23.83
CA ALA A 477 20.02 3.65 -25.24
C ALA A 477 19.84 4.87 -26.14
N SER A 478 20.76 5.02 -27.14
CA SER A 478 20.62 6.04 -28.14
C SER A 478 19.36 5.81 -29.01
N LEU A 479 18.85 6.88 -29.63
CA LEU A 479 17.70 6.75 -30.52
C LEU A 479 17.99 5.75 -31.67
N GLN A 480 19.21 5.76 -32.24
CA GLN A 480 19.62 4.80 -33.24
C GLN A 480 19.56 3.34 -32.77
N ALA A 481 19.97 3.07 -31.50
CA ALA A 481 19.89 1.73 -30.92
C ALA A 481 18.43 1.30 -30.75
N VAL A 482 17.56 2.21 -30.31
CA VAL A 482 16.13 1.98 -30.21
C VAL A 482 15.49 1.69 -31.55
N GLU A 483 15.77 2.50 -32.58
CA GLU A 483 15.28 2.28 -33.95
C GLU A 483 15.77 0.96 -34.55
N ALA A 484 17.02 0.58 -34.28
CA ALA A 484 17.55 -0.72 -34.69
C ALA A 484 16.81 -1.88 -34.03
N ALA A 485 16.55 -1.78 -32.70
CA ALA A 485 15.77 -2.77 -31.97
C ALA A 485 14.31 -2.84 -32.45
N VAL A 486 13.70 -1.70 -32.75
CA VAL A 486 12.33 -1.61 -33.30
C VAL A 486 12.24 -2.27 -34.67
N ARG A 487 13.22 -2.05 -35.57
CA ARG A 487 13.29 -2.73 -36.87
C ARG A 487 13.47 -4.24 -36.72
N ALA A 488 14.43 -4.66 -35.92
CA ALA A 488 14.64 -6.09 -35.64
C ALA A 488 13.41 -6.77 -35.03
N ALA A 489 12.67 -6.06 -34.20
CA ALA A 489 11.40 -6.55 -33.62
C ALA A 489 10.21 -6.44 -34.60
N GLN A 490 10.40 -6.08 -35.89
CA GLN A 490 9.33 -5.90 -36.87
C GLN A 490 8.22 -4.94 -36.38
N ALA A 491 8.60 -3.93 -35.57
CA ALA A 491 7.67 -2.99 -34.95
C ALA A 491 7.55 -1.65 -35.69
N GLU A 492 8.49 -1.32 -36.60
CA GLU A 492 8.57 -0.05 -37.32
C GLU A 492 7.28 0.30 -38.06
N GLY A 493 6.68 -0.67 -38.79
CA GLY A 493 5.52 -0.42 -39.63
C GLY A 493 4.28 0.02 -38.84
N PHE A 494 3.99 -0.64 -37.70
CA PHE A 494 2.83 -0.24 -36.91
C PHE A 494 3.11 1.04 -36.08
N LEU A 495 4.36 1.24 -35.64
CA LEU A 495 4.71 2.46 -34.91
C LEU A 495 4.62 3.70 -35.83
N ALA A 496 5.07 3.59 -37.08
CA ALA A 496 4.92 4.66 -38.06
C ALA A 496 3.47 5.02 -38.39
N ALA A 497 2.54 4.06 -38.21
CA ALA A 497 1.12 4.27 -38.40
C ALA A 497 0.40 4.91 -37.19
N LEU A 498 1.08 5.03 -36.05
CA LEU A 498 0.55 5.72 -34.87
C LEU A 498 0.64 7.25 -35.03
N PRO A 499 -0.23 8.04 -34.38
CA PRO A 499 -0.33 9.49 -34.57
C PRO A 499 0.99 10.24 -34.36
N GLU A 500 1.80 9.83 -33.40
CA GLU A 500 3.09 10.46 -33.04
C GLU A 500 4.26 9.48 -33.23
N GLY A 501 4.08 8.43 -34.05
CA GLY A 501 5.11 7.42 -34.28
C GLY A 501 5.58 6.76 -32.98
N ILE A 502 6.90 6.70 -32.76
CA ILE A 502 7.51 6.10 -31.58
C ILE A 502 7.25 6.91 -30.28
N ASP A 503 6.91 8.20 -30.39
CA ASP A 503 6.60 9.06 -29.24
C ASP A 503 5.13 8.96 -28.80
N THR A 504 4.30 8.17 -29.52
CA THR A 504 2.90 7.94 -29.17
C THR A 504 2.76 7.42 -27.77
N GLN A 505 1.91 8.08 -26.98
CA GLN A 505 1.64 7.70 -25.59
C GLN A 505 0.83 6.41 -25.52
N ILE A 506 1.36 5.44 -24.82
CA ILE A 506 0.71 4.16 -24.53
C ILE A 506 0.02 4.29 -23.18
N GLY A 507 -1.32 4.25 -23.21
CA GLY A 507 -2.14 4.35 -21.99
C GLY A 507 -2.06 3.11 -21.11
N GLU A 508 -2.80 3.16 -20.01
CA GLU A 508 -2.85 2.11 -19.01
C GLU A 508 -3.24 0.75 -19.63
N ARG A 509 -2.43 -0.28 -19.36
CA ARG A 509 -2.55 -1.66 -19.89
C ARG A 509 -2.46 -1.77 -21.42
N ALA A 510 -1.97 -0.74 -22.11
CA ALA A 510 -1.78 -0.74 -23.57
C ALA A 510 -3.00 -1.25 -24.37
N ARG A 511 -4.22 -0.92 -23.93
CA ARG A 511 -5.48 -1.37 -24.56
C ARG A 511 -5.64 -0.90 -26.00
N SER A 512 -4.93 0.13 -26.40
CA SER A 512 -4.91 0.66 -27.77
C SER A 512 -4.09 -0.19 -28.75
N LEU A 513 -3.25 -1.10 -28.28
CA LEU A 513 -2.39 -1.95 -29.10
C LEU A 513 -2.93 -3.38 -29.17
N SER A 514 -2.80 -4.03 -30.34
CA SER A 514 -3.10 -5.45 -30.48
C SER A 514 -2.10 -6.33 -29.67
N GLY A 515 -2.46 -7.58 -29.41
CA GLY A 515 -1.55 -8.52 -28.74
C GLY A 515 -0.20 -8.63 -29.40
N GLY A 516 -0.16 -8.75 -30.74
CA GLY A 516 1.06 -8.84 -31.52
C GLY A 516 1.88 -7.55 -31.52
N GLN A 517 1.25 -6.39 -31.48
CA GLN A 517 1.93 -5.11 -31.36
C GLN A 517 2.62 -4.97 -30.00
N ARG A 518 1.90 -5.31 -28.90
CA ARG A 518 2.50 -5.33 -27.55
C ARG A 518 3.70 -6.25 -27.49
N GLN A 519 3.61 -7.41 -28.09
CA GLN A 519 4.66 -8.42 -28.07
C GLN A 519 5.91 -7.99 -28.84
N ARG A 520 5.73 -7.40 -30.03
CA ARG A 520 6.83 -6.83 -30.80
C ARG A 520 7.55 -5.68 -30.06
N LEU A 521 6.81 -4.85 -29.33
CA LEU A 521 7.41 -3.84 -28.45
C LEU A 521 8.21 -4.47 -27.30
N ALA A 522 7.73 -5.56 -26.73
CA ALA A 522 8.46 -6.29 -25.70
C ALA A 522 9.73 -6.97 -26.25
N ILE A 523 9.69 -7.47 -27.49
CA ILE A 523 10.87 -8.00 -28.17
C ILE A 523 11.88 -6.85 -28.41
N ALA A 524 11.44 -5.67 -28.88
CA ALA A 524 12.31 -4.50 -29.03
C ALA A 524 12.97 -4.08 -27.71
N ARG A 525 12.20 -4.10 -26.60
CA ARG A 525 12.70 -3.89 -25.23
C ARG A 525 13.79 -4.89 -24.84
N ALA A 526 13.63 -6.15 -25.20
CA ALA A 526 14.62 -7.18 -24.93
C ALA A 526 15.89 -6.98 -25.78
N LEU A 527 15.73 -6.66 -27.05
CA LEU A 527 16.84 -6.47 -28.00
C LEU A 527 17.70 -5.24 -27.68
N VAL A 528 17.09 -4.11 -27.29
CA VAL A 528 17.84 -2.89 -26.97
C VAL A 528 18.79 -3.08 -25.79
N ARG A 529 18.55 -4.11 -24.96
CA ARG A 529 19.36 -4.46 -23.80
C ARG A 529 20.75 -4.98 -24.18
N HIS A 530 20.91 -5.60 -25.37
CA HIS A 530 22.15 -6.25 -25.83
C HIS A 530 22.71 -7.29 -24.85
N ALA A 531 21.83 -8.06 -24.19
CA ALA A 531 22.24 -9.10 -23.27
C ALA A 531 22.70 -10.36 -24.02
N PRO A 532 23.78 -11.05 -23.57
CA PRO A 532 24.27 -12.25 -24.24
C PRO A 532 23.32 -13.44 -24.20
N ILE A 533 22.40 -13.48 -23.20
CA ILE A 533 21.44 -14.56 -23.01
C ILE A 533 20.03 -14.01 -23.23
N LEU A 534 19.26 -14.71 -24.07
CA LEU A 534 17.87 -14.39 -24.39
C LEU A 534 16.94 -15.48 -23.84
N LEU A 535 15.98 -15.08 -23.03
CA LEU A 535 14.94 -15.94 -22.44
C LEU A 535 13.60 -15.61 -23.08
N LEU A 536 13.00 -16.56 -23.80
CA LEU A 536 11.75 -16.39 -24.54
C LEU A 536 10.67 -17.30 -23.95
N ASP A 537 9.65 -16.74 -23.29
CA ASP A 537 8.54 -17.51 -22.70
C ASP A 537 7.29 -17.34 -23.58
N GLU A 538 6.90 -18.39 -24.30
CA GLU A 538 5.66 -18.53 -25.11
C GLU A 538 5.18 -17.27 -25.85
N ALA A 539 6.05 -16.68 -26.62
CA ALA A 539 5.85 -15.37 -27.22
C ALA A 539 4.76 -15.27 -28.32
N THR A 540 3.95 -16.28 -28.61
CA THR A 540 3.03 -16.29 -29.79
C THR A 540 1.63 -16.83 -29.53
N SER A 541 1.22 -17.10 -28.28
CA SER A 541 -0.13 -17.57 -27.97
C SER A 541 -1.19 -16.47 -28.19
N ALA A 542 -2.30 -16.80 -28.87
CA ALA A 542 -3.46 -15.94 -29.13
C ALA A 542 -3.25 -14.78 -30.14
N LEU A 543 -2.43 -14.95 -31.17
CA LEU A 543 -2.25 -14.00 -32.26
C LEU A 543 -2.96 -14.46 -33.53
N ASP A 544 -3.40 -13.51 -34.34
CA ASP A 544 -3.82 -13.76 -35.72
C ASP A 544 -2.62 -14.13 -36.61
N ALA A 545 -2.87 -14.83 -37.72
CA ALA A 545 -1.81 -15.42 -38.56
C ALA A 545 -0.81 -14.41 -39.12
N GLU A 546 -1.21 -13.16 -39.38
CA GLU A 546 -0.30 -12.11 -39.86
C GLU A 546 0.63 -11.62 -38.76
N ASN A 547 0.06 -11.24 -37.61
CA ASN A 547 0.86 -10.82 -36.45
C ASN A 547 1.76 -11.94 -35.93
N GLU A 548 1.31 -13.18 -36.00
CA GLU A 548 2.10 -14.35 -35.66
C GLU A 548 3.38 -14.45 -36.53
N ARG A 549 3.24 -14.30 -37.85
CA ARG A 549 4.40 -14.33 -38.78
C ARG A 549 5.40 -13.19 -38.49
N LEU A 550 4.89 -12.00 -38.17
CA LEU A 550 5.75 -10.86 -37.83
C LEU A 550 6.49 -11.07 -36.51
N VAL A 551 5.79 -11.57 -35.48
CA VAL A 551 6.40 -11.92 -34.19
C VAL A 551 7.43 -13.04 -34.36
N GLN A 552 7.13 -14.08 -35.18
CA GLN A 552 8.08 -15.16 -35.43
C GLN A 552 9.36 -14.65 -36.14
N ARG A 553 9.24 -13.75 -37.11
CA ARG A 553 10.40 -13.11 -37.74
C ARG A 553 11.22 -12.30 -36.74
N ALA A 554 10.54 -11.53 -35.89
CA ALA A 554 11.20 -10.76 -34.85
C ALA A 554 11.98 -11.64 -33.86
N LEU A 555 11.41 -12.79 -33.49
CA LEU A 555 12.08 -13.78 -32.63
C LEU A 555 13.26 -14.41 -33.34
N ASP A 556 13.13 -14.74 -34.63
CA ASP A 556 14.21 -15.32 -35.42
C ASP A 556 15.43 -14.37 -35.51
N GLU A 557 15.16 -13.09 -35.78
CA GLU A 557 16.20 -12.05 -35.78
C GLU A 557 16.81 -11.87 -34.37
N ALA A 558 15.99 -11.88 -33.33
CA ALA A 558 16.42 -11.74 -31.95
C ALA A 558 17.37 -12.87 -31.49
N MET A 559 17.16 -14.08 -31.98
CA MET A 559 17.98 -15.25 -31.61
C MET A 559 19.36 -15.27 -32.27
N VAL A 560 19.61 -14.47 -33.30
CA VAL A 560 20.90 -14.46 -34.01
C VAL A 560 22.00 -13.89 -33.12
N GLY A 561 23.06 -14.67 -32.89
CA GLY A 561 24.21 -14.25 -32.09
C GLY A 561 24.01 -14.27 -30.58
N HIS A 562 22.86 -14.73 -30.09
CA HIS A 562 22.58 -14.84 -28.66
C HIS A 562 22.46 -16.29 -28.22
N THR A 563 22.90 -16.58 -27.01
CA THR A 563 22.52 -17.83 -26.33
C THR A 563 21.04 -17.75 -26.00
N THR A 564 20.22 -18.66 -26.50
CA THR A 564 18.77 -18.56 -26.39
C THR A 564 18.18 -19.78 -25.69
N LEU A 565 17.38 -19.53 -24.66
CA LEU A 565 16.47 -20.53 -24.11
C LEU A 565 15.04 -20.10 -24.46
N VAL A 566 14.30 -20.97 -25.15
CA VAL A 566 12.91 -20.69 -25.54
C VAL A 566 11.97 -21.75 -24.98
N ILE A 567 10.95 -21.34 -24.24
CA ILE A 567 9.82 -22.19 -23.91
C ILE A 567 8.92 -22.23 -25.13
N ALA A 568 8.93 -23.37 -25.81
CA ALA A 568 8.29 -23.48 -27.12
C ALA A 568 6.96 -24.25 -27.02
N HIS A 569 5.91 -23.63 -27.58
CA HIS A 569 4.58 -24.20 -27.78
C HIS A 569 4.21 -24.31 -29.26
N ARG A 570 5.14 -23.97 -30.18
CA ARG A 570 4.94 -24.01 -31.63
C ARG A 570 6.06 -24.74 -32.34
N LEU A 571 5.69 -25.57 -33.32
CA LEU A 571 6.64 -26.37 -34.10
C LEU A 571 7.70 -25.50 -34.78
N ALA A 572 7.31 -24.37 -35.36
CA ALA A 572 8.22 -23.45 -36.05
C ALA A 572 9.37 -22.94 -35.18
N THR A 573 9.13 -22.77 -33.88
CA THR A 573 10.15 -22.36 -32.91
C THR A 573 11.02 -23.54 -32.52
N VAL A 574 10.44 -24.72 -32.34
CA VAL A 574 11.15 -25.94 -31.97
C VAL A 574 12.11 -26.40 -33.07
N LEU A 575 11.68 -26.33 -34.34
CA LEU A 575 12.48 -26.73 -35.51
C LEU A 575 13.74 -25.88 -35.71
N LYS A 576 13.80 -24.67 -35.17
CA LYS A 576 14.94 -23.76 -35.27
C LYS A 576 15.91 -23.86 -34.10
N ALA A 577 15.57 -24.64 -33.10
CA ALA A 577 16.45 -24.90 -31.98
C ALA A 577 17.55 -25.89 -32.37
N ASP A 578 18.78 -25.62 -31.90
CA ASP A 578 19.90 -26.54 -32.09
C ASP A 578 19.70 -27.82 -31.27
N ARG A 579 19.00 -27.68 -30.12
CA ARG A 579 18.71 -28.78 -29.21
C ARG A 579 17.36 -28.56 -28.51
N ILE A 580 16.63 -29.63 -28.33
CA ILE A 580 15.35 -29.68 -27.61
C ILE A 580 15.56 -30.44 -26.30
N VAL A 581 15.08 -29.86 -25.22
CA VAL A 581 15.07 -30.44 -23.88
C VAL A 581 13.63 -30.66 -23.46
N VAL A 582 13.24 -31.90 -23.28
CA VAL A 582 11.89 -32.27 -22.88
C VAL A 582 11.83 -32.40 -21.37
N MET A 583 10.94 -31.65 -20.77
CA MET A 583 10.74 -31.65 -19.33
C MET A 583 9.40 -32.30 -18.97
N ASP A 584 9.42 -33.14 -17.94
CA ASP A 584 8.22 -33.70 -17.33
C ASP A 584 8.42 -33.80 -15.81
N GLU A 585 7.39 -33.47 -15.03
CA GLU A 585 7.40 -33.48 -13.55
C GLU A 585 8.66 -32.84 -12.91
N GLY A 586 9.18 -31.77 -13.51
CA GLY A 586 10.35 -31.03 -13.02
C GLY A 586 11.71 -31.66 -13.34
N ARG A 587 11.78 -32.64 -14.28
CA ARG A 587 13.00 -33.31 -14.71
C ARG A 587 13.18 -33.21 -16.21
N VAL A 588 14.42 -33.33 -16.67
CA VAL A 588 14.71 -33.60 -18.09
C VAL A 588 14.48 -35.08 -18.34
N VAL A 589 13.61 -35.43 -19.30
CA VAL A 589 13.28 -36.81 -19.65
C VAL A 589 13.82 -37.21 -21.02
N GLU A 590 13.91 -36.27 -21.96
CA GLU A 590 14.47 -36.51 -23.29
C GLU A 590 15.28 -35.27 -23.74
N GLU A 591 16.30 -35.51 -24.53
CA GLU A 591 17.16 -34.47 -25.09
C GLU A 591 17.64 -34.91 -26.48
N GLY A 592 17.66 -33.99 -27.45
CA GLY A 592 18.09 -34.27 -28.81
C GLY A 592 17.57 -33.26 -29.82
N THR A 593 17.78 -33.53 -31.09
CA THR A 593 17.19 -32.77 -32.21
C THR A 593 15.74 -33.20 -32.47
N HIS A 594 14.99 -32.42 -33.21
CA HIS A 594 13.60 -32.75 -33.60
C HIS A 594 13.51 -34.16 -34.22
N HIS A 595 14.35 -34.43 -35.21
CA HIS A 595 14.33 -35.73 -35.90
C HIS A 595 14.67 -36.91 -35.00
N GLU A 596 15.66 -36.75 -34.12
CA GLU A 596 16.02 -37.80 -33.15
C GLU A 596 14.90 -38.09 -32.17
N LEU A 597 14.26 -37.07 -31.65
CA LEU A 597 13.20 -37.20 -30.65
C LEU A 597 11.90 -37.76 -31.22
N VAL A 598 11.54 -37.38 -32.46
CA VAL A 598 10.43 -37.98 -33.17
C VAL A 598 10.68 -39.46 -33.42
N ALA A 599 11.90 -39.83 -33.88
CA ALA A 599 12.26 -41.24 -34.16
C ALA A 599 12.24 -42.13 -32.90
N ARG A 600 12.47 -41.54 -31.68
CA ARG A 600 12.39 -42.27 -30.41
C ARG A 600 10.97 -42.64 -29.96
N ASN A 601 9.92 -42.05 -30.58
CA ASN A 601 8.52 -42.27 -30.24
C ASN A 601 8.19 -42.06 -28.74
N GLY A 602 8.92 -41.15 -28.07
CA GLY A 602 8.80 -40.84 -26.65
C GLY A 602 7.73 -39.78 -26.33
N LEU A 603 7.96 -39.09 -25.20
CA LEU A 603 7.06 -37.99 -24.77
C LEU A 603 7.04 -36.87 -25.81
N TYR A 604 8.20 -36.49 -26.35
CA TYR A 604 8.31 -35.46 -27.38
C TYR A 604 7.46 -35.78 -28.61
N ALA A 605 7.58 -37.00 -29.15
CA ALA A 605 6.81 -37.39 -30.34
C ALA A 605 5.29 -37.31 -30.11
N ARG A 606 4.83 -37.71 -28.92
CA ARG A 606 3.43 -37.56 -28.52
C ARG A 606 2.99 -36.09 -28.41
N LEU A 607 3.81 -35.23 -27.81
CA LEU A 607 3.52 -33.79 -27.71
C LEU A 607 3.52 -33.13 -29.09
N ALA A 608 4.47 -33.50 -29.95
CA ALA A 608 4.58 -33.01 -31.32
C ALA A 608 3.32 -33.38 -32.15
N SER A 609 2.88 -34.62 -32.08
CA SER A 609 1.67 -35.05 -32.80
C SER A 609 0.40 -34.37 -32.29
N LEU A 610 0.26 -34.15 -31.00
CA LEU A 610 -0.91 -33.49 -30.37
C LEU A 610 -0.97 -31.97 -30.60
N GLN A 611 0.19 -31.30 -30.54
CA GLN A 611 0.24 -29.83 -30.63
C GLN A 611 0.42 -29.31 -32.05
N PHE A 612 1.06 -30.11 -32.94
CA PHE A 612 1.49 -29.64 -34.26
C PHE A 612 0.77 -30.36 -35.41
N GLY A 613 -0.08 -31.35 -35.15
CA GLY A 613 -0.83 -32.14 -36.16
C GLY A 613 0.06 -33.12 -36.94
N GLU A 614 -0.53 -33.84 -37.94
CA GLU A 614 0.17 -34.86 -38.75
C GLU A 614 1.31 -34.32 -39.64
N ALA A 615 1.71 -33.07 -39.50
CA ALA A 615 2.80 -32.44 -40.26
C ALA A 615 4.18 -32.54 -39.55
N ALA A 616 4.30 -33.43 -38.55
CA ALA A 616 5.56 -33.65 -37.82
C ALA A 616 6.23 -34.93 -38.32
#